data_036eedfe56568752ab9074b7d102459e
#
_entry.id   036eedfe56568752ab9074b7d102459e
#
_cell.length_a   1.000
_cell.length_b   1.000
_cell.length_c   1.000
_cell.angle_alpha   90.00
_cell.angle_beta   90.00
_cell.angle_gamma   90.00
#
_symmetry.space_group_name_H-M   'P 1'
#
loop_
_entity.id
_entity.type
_entity.pdbx_description
1 polymer ?
#
loop_
_entity_poly.entity_id
_entity_poly.type
_entity_poly.pdbx_seq_one_letter_code
_entity_poly.pdbx_strand_id
1 'polypeptide(L)'
;MAVATLAVKPARWLRALLRHRPDVNSLAVRDYRSAVTPLLERAECLYQQWLAHMEDSADTERIANIASTQSWEMASLAERLGACTPPEGLEGVHERCKKAFQFARRAGQLLSTGYRYHNADALCDGHAALDDARRLYLSALADLAE
;
A
#
# COMPACT_ATOMS: atom_id res chain seq x y z
N MET A 1 -2.17 -26.08 42.51
CA MET A 1 -1.71 -24.73 42.14
C MET A 1 -1.05 -24.74 40.79
N ALA A 2 0.08 -25.33 40.69
CA ALA A 2 0.79 -25.38 39.40
C ALA A 2 -0.02 -26.11 38.35
N VAL A 3 -0.82 -27.07 38.72
CA VAL A 3 -1.66 -27.82 37.80
C VAL A 3 -2.69 -26.94 37.16
N ALA A 4 -3.32 -26.05 37.91
CA ALA A 4 -4.30 -25.14 37.38
C ALA A 4 -3.68 -24.17 36.35
N THR A 5 -2.46 -23.70 36.68
CA THR A 5 -1.74 -22.82 35.76
C THR A 5 -1.39 -23.54 34.49
N LEU A 6 -1.00 -24.77 34.56
CA LEU A 6 -0.67 -25.59 33.39
C LEU A 6 -1.90 -25.81 32.51
N ALA A 7 -3.05 -26.02 33.13
CA ALA A 7 -4.29 -26.18 32.38
C ALA A 7 -4.63 -24.91 31.57
N VAL A 8 -4.40 -23.76 32.16
CA VAL A 8 -4.66 -22.49 31.49
C VAL A 8 -3.71 -22.28 30.29
N LYS A 9 -2.44 -22.56 30.48
CA LYS A 9 -1.47 -22.41 29.41
C LYS A 9 -1.77 -23.26 28.19
N PRO A 10 -1.99 -24.57 28.36
CA PRO A 10 -2.35 -25.40 27.21
C PRO A 10 -3.59 -24.92 26.47
N ALA A 11 -4.57 -24.44 27.20
CA ALA A 11 -5.79 -23.97 26.57
C ALA A 11 -5.52 -22.77 25.64
N ARG A 12 -4.74 -21.82 26.11
CA ARG A 12 -4.40 -20.68 25.27
C ARG A 12 -3.54 -21.10 24.10
N TRP A 13 -2.65 -21.98 24.33
CA TRP A 13 -1.80 -22.55 23.34
C TRP A 13 -2.59 -23.19 22.22
N LEU A 14 -3.54 -24.04 22.59
CA LEU A 14 -4.40 -24.68 21.63
C LEU A 14 -5.26 -23.69 20.87
N ARG A 15 -5.75 -22.67 21.55
CA ARG A 15 -6.49 -21.62 20.87
C ARG A 15 -5.62 -20.90 19.84
N ALA A 16 -4.37 -20.65 20.18
CA ALA A 16 -3.45 -20.06 19.24
C ALA A 16 -3.22 -20.96 18.03
N LEU A 17 -3.04 -22.23 18.26
CA LEU A 17 -2.88 -23.19 17.17
C LEU A 17 -4.14 -23.30 16.33
N LEU A 18 -5.29 -23.28 16.96
CA LEU A 18 -6.56 -23.36 16.25
C LEU A 18 -6.83 -22.13 15.41
N ARG A 19 -6.42 -20.97 15.92
CA ARG A 19 -6.50 -19.74 15.10
C ARG A 19 -5.61 -19.82 13.89
N HIS A 20 -4.56 -20.56 14.00
CA HIS A 20 -3.65 -20.80 12.88
C HIS A 20 -4.06 -22.01 12.09
N ARG A 21 -5.31 -22.35 12.14
CA ARG A 21 -5.82 -23.44 11.34
C ARG A 21 -5.28 -23.30 9.95
N PRO A 22 -4.37 -24.17 9.61
CA PRO A 22 -3.53 -23.93 8.45
C PRO A 22 -4.36 -23.81 7.18
N ASP A 23 -5.42 -24.59 7.12
CA ASP A 23 -6.15 -24.74 5.87
C ASP A 23 -6.96 -23.50 5.50
N VAL A 24 -7.64 -22.91 6.48
CA VAL A 24 -8.53 -21.76 6.21
C VAL A 24 -7.75 -20.46 6.25
N ASN A 25 -7.05 -20.21 7.37
CA ASN A 25 -6.33 -18.93 7.52
C ASN A 25 -5.17 -18.83 6.56
N SER A 26 -4.44 -19.92 6.31
CA SER A 26 -3.33 -19.91 5.37
C SER A 26 -3.79 -19.66 3.95
N LEU A 27 -4.92 -20.23 3.55
CA LEU A 27 -5.47 -20.00 2.21
C LEU A 27 -5.96 -18.57 2.07
N ALA A 28 -6.69 -18.07 3.07
CA ALA A 28 -7.18 -16.68 3.03
C ALA A 28 -6.02 -15.69 2.97
N VAL A 29 -5.00 -15.90 3.77
CA VAL A 29 -3.80 -15.05 3.78
C VAL A 29 -3.06 -15.15 2.45
N ARG A 30 -2.91 -16.36 1.92
CA ARG A 30 -2.25 -16.59 0.65
C ARG A 30 -2.99 -15.92 -0.48
N ASP A 31 -4.31 -16.05 -0.52
CA ASP A 31 -5.14 -15.45 -1.56
C ASP A 31 -5.07 -13.93 -1.48
N TYR A 32 -5.15 -13.37 -0.28
CA TYR A 32 -5.03 -11.94 -0.09
C TYR A 32 -3.65 -11.45 -0.53
N ARG A 33 -2.60 -12.13 -0.11
CA ARG A 33 -1.23 -11.79 -0.51
C ARG A 33 -1.06 -11.84 -2.02
N SER A 34 -1.59 -12.87 -2.66
CA SER A 34 -1.51 -13.02 -4.12
C SER A 34 -2.27 -11.92 -4.86
N ALA A 35 -3.36 -11.43 -4.27
CA ALA A 35 -4.16 -10.37 -4.89
C ALA A 35 -3.55 -8.98 -4.65
N VAL A 36 -3.00 -8.73 -3.47
CA VAL A 36 -2.58 -7.39 -3.05
C VAL A 36 -1.12 -7.09 -3.37
N THR A 37 -0.23 -8.07 -3.23
CA THR A 37 1.19 -7.87 -3.51
C THR A 37 1.45 -7.27 -4.90
N PRO A 38 0.81 -7.76 -5.99
CA PRO A 38 1.01 -7.14 -7.30
C PRO A 38 0.57 -5.70 -7.38
N LEU A 39 -0.45 -5.29 -6.61
CA LEU A 39 -0.90 -3.90 -6.58
C LEU A 39 0.16 -3.00 -5.97
N LEU A 40 0.77 -3.44 -4.87
CA LEU A 40 1.82 -2.69 -4.20
C LEU A 40 3.10 -2.64 -5.06
N GLU A 41 3.42 -3.74 -5.72
CA GLU A 41 4.56 -3.79 -6.64
C GLU A 41 4.34 -2.85 -7.82
N ARG A 42 3.11 -2.76 -8.32
CA ARG A 42 2.79 -1.82 -9.39
C ARG A 42 2.95 -0.39 -8.92
N ALA A 43 2.55 -0.08 -7.68
CA ALA A 43 2.76 1.25 -7.11
C ALA A 43 4.25 1.61 -7.06
N GLU A 44 5.10 0.69 -6.64
CA GLU A 44 6.54 0.93 -6.64
C GLU A 44 7.10 1.11 -8.05
N CYS A 45 6.61 0.34 -9.00
CA CYS A 45 7.00 0.49 -10.40
C CYS A 45 6.64 1.88 -10.92
N LEU A 46 5.45 2.38 -10.59
CA LEU A 46 5.03 3.73 -10.96
C LEU A 46 5.91 4.79 -10.32
N TYR A 47 6.29 4.59 -9.07
CA TYR A 47 7.20 5.50 -8.39
C TYR A 47 8.56 5.55 -9.08
N GLN A 48 9.13 4.42 -9.43
CA GLN A 48 10.41 4.36 -10.11
C GLN A 48 10.34 4.99 -11.50
N GLN A 49 9.25 4.79 -12.21
CA GLN A 49 9.00 5.45 -13.49
C GLN A 49 8.94 6.97 -13.33
N TRP A 50 8.27 7.43 -12.27
CA TRP A 50 8.19 8.85 -11.96
C TRP A 50 9.57 9.45 -11.76
N LEU A 51 10.42 8.79 -10.96
CA LEU A 51 11.80 9.28 -10.73
C LEU A 51 12.58 9.35 -12.03
N ALA A 52 12.47 8.35 -12.89
CA ALA A 52 13.17 8.32 -14.17
C ALA A 52 12.73 9.46 -15.07
N HIS A 53 11.43 9.74 -15.13
CA HIS A 53 10.91 10.85 -15.93
C HIS A 53 11.38 12.21 -15.40
N MET A 54 11.46 12.35 -14.08
CA MET A 54 11.93 13.57 -13.44
C MET A 54 13.37 13.89 -13.81
N GLU A 55 14.21 12.87 -13.92
CA GLU A 55 15.63 13.05 -14.25
C GLU A 55 15.84 13.49 -15.70
N ASP A 56 14.99 13.01 -16.61
CA ASP A 56 15.21 13.17 -18.04
C ASP A 56 14.47 14.34 -18.67
N SER A 57 13.59 15.01 -17.95
CA SER A 57 12.69 15.96 -18.59
C SER A 57 12.79 17.36 -17.99
N ALA A 58 13.05 18.36 -18.85
CA ALA A 58 12.88 19.77 -18.53
C ALA A 58 11.48 20.28 -18.91
N ASP A 59 10.65 19.46 -19.54
CA ASP A 59 9.31 19.83 -20.00
C ASP A 59 8.32 19.63 -18.87
N THR A 60 7.95 20.73 -18.21
CA THR A 60 7.06 20.70 -17.06
C THR A 60 5.63 20.25 -17.41
N GLU A 61 5.19 20.53 -18.63
CA GLU A 61 3.88 20.07 -19.06
C GLU A 61 3.84 18.55 -19.22
N ARG A 62 4.90 18.00 -19.79
CA ARG A 62 5.02 16.55 -19.91
C ARG A 62 5.06 15.89 -18.54
N ILE A 63 5.81 16.45 -17.60
CA ILE A 63 5.87 15.95 -16.22
C ILE A 63 4.49 16.01 -15.59
N ALA A 64 3.76 17.12 -15.78
CA ALA A 64 2.41 17.26 -15.26
C ALA A 64 1.46 16.19 -15.81
N ASN A 65 1.57 15.89 -17.10
CA ASN A 65 0.74 14.85 -17.73
C ASN A 65 1.08 13.46 -17.21
N ILE A 66 2.35 13.18 -16.98
CA ILE A 66 2.77 11.91 -16.38
C ILE A 66 2.21 11.78 -14.96
N ALA A 67 2.28 12.83 -14.16
CA ALA A 67 1.72 12.84 -12.81
C ALA A 67 0.22 12.59 -12.82
N SER A 68 -0.48 13.22 -13.74
CA SER A 68 -1.93 13.04 -13.90
C SER A 68 -2.25 11.59 -14.27
N THR A 69 -1.54 11.03 -15.22
CA THR A 69 -1.73 9.63 -15.63
C THR A 69 -1.48 8.67 -14.48
N GLN A 70 -0.43 8.91 -13.71
CA GLN A 70 -0.11 8.05 -12.56
C GLN A 70 -1.18 8.18 -11.47
N SER A 71 -1.76 9.37 -11.29
CA SER A 71 -2.87 9.54 -10.36
C SER A 71 -4.06 8.65 -10.73
N TRP A 72 -4.38 8.57 -12.01
CA TRP A 72 -5.43 7.67 -12.51
C TRP A 72 -5.09 6.20 -12.28
N GLU A 73 -3.84 5.81 -12.51
CA GLU A 73 -3.42 4.43 -12.25
C GLU A 73 -3.51 4.10 -10.76
N MET A 74 -3.13 5.02 -9.89
CA MET A 74 -3.26 4.81 -8.44
C MET A 74 -4.71 4.68 -8.01
N ALA A 75 -5.60 5.45 -8.63
CA ALA A 75 -7.04 5.31 -8.38
C ALA A 75 -7.54 3.93 -8.78
N SER A 76 -7.06 3.40 -9.90
CA SER A 76 -7.40 2.05 -10.35
C SER A 76 -6.90 0.98 -9.38
N LEU A 77 -5.68 1.14 -8.86
CA LEU A 77 -5.14 0.23 -7.84
C LEU A 77 -5.98 0.27 -6.57
N ALA A 78 -6.42 1.46 -6.17
CA ALA A 78 -7.29 1.62 -5.01
C ALA A 78 -8.63 0.88 -5.19
N GLU A 79 -9.21 0.95 -6.38
CA GLU A 79 -10.44 0.22 -6.68
C GLU A 79 -10.24 -1.29 -6.61
N ARG A 80 -9.14 -1.77 -7.17
CA ARG A 80 -8.81 -3.20 -7.14
C ARG A 80 -8.57 -3.67 -5.72
N LEU A 81 -7.92 -2.84 -4.91
CA LEU A 81 -7.74 -3.14 -3.49
C LEU A 81 -9.10 -3.21 -2.77
N GLY A 82 -10.01 -2.30 -3.10
CA GLY A 82 -11.34 -2.27 -2.51
C GLY A 82 -12.16 -3.52 -2.78
N ALA A 83 -11.83 -4.26 -3.84
CA ALA A 83 -12.48 -5.53 -4.15
C ALA A 83 -11.91 -6.69 -3.31
N CYS A 84 -10.81 -6.48 -2.59
CA CYS A 84 -10.20 -7.50 -1.74
C CYS A 84 -10.70 -7.34 -0.32
N THR A 85 -10.99 -8.47 0.33
CA THR A 85 -11.37 -8.49 1.73
C THR A 85 -10.18 -8.98 2.54
N PRO A 86 -9.68 -8.19 3.51
CA PRO A 86 -8.55 -8.63 4.30
C PRO A 86 -8.96 -9.76 5.24
N PRO A 87 -8.14 -10.81 5.35
CA PRO A 87 -8.39 -11.84 6.35
C PRO A 87 -8.09 -11.31 7.74
N GLU A 88 -8.56 -12.04 8.74
CA GLU A 88 -8.32 -11.70 10.13
C GLU A 88 -6.81 -11.56 10.38
N GLY A 89 -6.41 -10.47 11.00
CA GLY A 89 -5.02 -10.17 11.28
C GLY A 89 -4.34 -9.29 10.26
N LEU A 90 -4.92 -9.10 9.07
CA LEU A 90 -4.34 -8.27 8.03
C LEU A 90 -5.14 -6.99 7.78
N GLU A 91 -6.08 -6.65 8.67
CA GLU A 91 -6.85 -5.40 8.54
C GLU A 91 -5.95 -4.17 8.58
N GLY A 92 -4.94 -4.18 9.45
CA GLY A 92 -3.99 -3.07 9.53
C GLY A 92 -3.16 -2.91 8.26
N VAL A 93 -2.75 -4.01 7.66
CA VAL A 93 -2.06 -3.98 6.36
C VAL A 93 -2.97 -3.39 5.30
N HIS A 94 -4.21 -3.83 5.27
CA HIS A 94 -5.19 -3.36 4.29
C HIS A 94 -5.42 -1.85 4.41
N GLU A 95 -5.56 -1.34 5.63
CA GLU A 95 -5.74 0.09 5.87
C GLU A 95 -4.51 0.89 5.43
N ARG A 96 -3.31 0.38 5.66
CA ARG A 96 -2.10 1.06 5.17
C ARG A 96 -2.05 1.09 3.64
N CYS A 97 -2.46 0.02 2.99
CA CYS A 97 -2.55 -0.01 1.53
C CYS A 97 -3.55 1.02 1.01
N LYS A 98 -4.72 1.11 1.65
CA LYS A 98 -5.74 2.10 1.28
C LYS A 98 -5.20 3.51 1.38
N LYS A 99 -4.57 3.83 2.52
CA LYS A 99 -3.98 5.15 2.73
C LYS A 99 -2.87 5.44 1.73
N ALA A 100 -2.05 4.43 1.45
CA ALA A 100 -0.97 4.58 0.48
C ALA A 100 -1.51 4.98 -0.89
N PHE A 101 -2.52 4.29 -1.38
CA PHE A 101 -3.09 4.61 -2.69
C PHE A 101 -3.81 5.96 -2.69
N GLN A 102 -4.46 6.33 -1.59
CA GLN A 102 -5.08 7.64 -1.46
C GLN A 102 -4.04 8.76 -1.49
N PHE A 103 -2.96 8.61 -0.75
CA PHE A 103 -1.86 9.59 -0.76
C PHE A 103 -1.18 9.65 -2.11
N ALA A 104 -0.95 8.51 -2.76
CA ALA A 104 -0.32 8.48 -4.07
C ALA A 104 -1.19 9.16 -5.14
N ARG A 105 -2.49 8.93 -5.08
CA ARG A 105 -3.43 9.60 -5.97
C ARG A 105 -3.40 11.11 -5.77
N ARG A 106 -3.47 11.54 -4.51
CA ARG A 106 -3.40 12.96 -4.17
C ARG A 106 -2.07 13.57 -4.61
N ALA A 107 -0.97 12.83 -4.41
CA ALA A 107 0.34 13.27 -4.83
C ALA A 107 0.37 13.56 -6.33
N GLY A 108 -0.16 12.64 -7.14
CA GLY A 108 -0.22 12.83 -8.58
C GLY A 108 -1.01 14.06 -9.00
N GLN A 109 -2.13 14.31 -8.33
CA GLN A 109 -2.94 15.50 -8.59
C GLN A 109 -2.20 16.78 -8.23
N LEU A 110 -1.55 16.81 -7.07
CA LEU A 110 -0.78 17.97 -6.62
C LEU A 110 0.44 18.21 -7.50
N LEU A 111 1.15 17.17 -7.87
CA LEU A 111 2.31 17.30 -8.73
C LEU A 111 1.92 17.76 -10.13
N SER A 112 0.81 17.25 -10.66
CA SER A 112 0.29 17.71 -11.94
C SER A 112 -0.01 19.21 -11.91
N THR A 113 -0.70 19.66 -10.88
CA THR A 113 -1.03 21.08 -10.69
C THR A 113 0.25 21.89 -10.51
N GLY A 114 1.16 21.41 -9.67
CA GLY A 114 2.38 22.12 -9.36
C GLY A 114 3.27 22.36 -10.57
N TYR A 115 3.45 21.34 -11.39
CA TYR A 115 4.28 21.48 -12.61
C TYR A 115 3.55 22.27 -13.70
N ARG A 116 2.24 22.09 -13.85
CA ARG A 116 1.49 22.79 -14.90
C ARG A 116 1.39 24.27 -14.65
N TYR A 117 1.19 24.67 -13.41
CA TYR A 117 0.95 26.07 -13.05
C TYR A 117 2.10 26.69 -12.24
N HIS A 118 3.22 25.99 -12.16
CA HIS A 118 4.42 26.47 -11.45
C HIS A 118 4.10 26.85 -10.00
N ASN A 119 3.32 25.98 -9.32
CA ASN A 119 2.89 26.21 -7.95
C ASN A 119 3.82 25.45 -7.00
N ALA A 120 4.70 26.21 -6.31
CA ALA A 120 5.70 25.61 -5.43
C ALA A 120 5.07 24.89 -4.24
N ASP A 121 3.99 25.42 -3.68
CA ASP A 121 3.32 24.77 -2.54
C ASP A 121 2.72 23.43 -2.94
N ALA A 122 2.08 23.36 -4.10
CA ALA A 122 1.53 22.12 -4.62
C ALA A 122 2.65 21.09 -4.87
N LEU A 123 3.81 21.53 -5.35
CA LEU A 123 4.96 20.64 -5.55
C LEU A 123 5.47 20.08 -4.22
N CYS A 124 5.62 20.94 -3.22
CA CYS A 124 6.06 20.50 -1.89
C CYS A 124 5.07 19.50 -1.29
N ASP A 125 3.79 19.81 -1.32
CA ASP A 125 2.76 18.95 -0.76
C ASP A 125 2.65 17.64 -1.54
N GLY A 126 2.80 17.71 -2.86
CA GLY A 126 2.77 16.53 -3.71
C GLY A 126 3.93 15.58 -3.44
N HIS A 127 5.14 16.11 -3.33
CA HIS A 127 6.31 15.28 -3.01
C HIS A 127 6.20 14.67 -1.61
N ALA A 128 5.70 15.44 -0.63
CA ALA A 128 5.50 14.92 0.71
C ALA A 128 4.46 13.79 0.72
N ALA A 129 3.36 13.97 0.00
CA ALA A 129 2.33 12.94 -0.10
C ALA A 129 2.86 11.67 -0.80
N LEU A 130 3.70 11.84 -1.81
CA LEU A 130 4.29 10.71 -2.52
C LEU A 130 5.23 9.91 -1.60
N ASP A 131 6.05 10.60 -0.82
CA ASP A 131 6.94 9.96 0.15
C ASP A 131 6.16 9.22 1.22
N ASP A 132 5.08 9.82 1.72
CA ASP A 132 4.20 9.16 2.69
C ASP A 132 3.56 7.91 2.11
N ALA A 133 3.08 8.00 0.87
CA ALA A 133 2.50 6.87 0.17
C ALA A 133 3.50 5.72 0.06
N ARG A 134 4.70 6.03 -0.38
CA ARG A 134 5.75 5.02 -0.56
C ARG A 134 6.10 4.33 0.74
N ARG A 135 6.23 5.09 1.80
CA ARG A 135 6.53 4.55 3.11
C ARG A 135 5.46 3.55 3.55
N LEU A 136 4.20 3.89 3.32
CA LEU A 136 3.08 3.03 3.70
C LEU A 136 3.04 1.74 2.86
N TYR A 137 3.14 1.85 1.52
CA TYR A 137 3.03 0.63 0.72
C TYR A 137 4.26 -0.27 0.83
N LEU A 138 5.45 0.28 1.03
CA LEU A 138 6.62 -0.54 1.28
C LEU A 138 6.53 -1.26 2.63
N SER A 139 5.99 -0.60 3.65
CA SER A 139 5.72 -1.22 4.94
C SER A 139 4.73 -2.38 4.79
N ALA A 140 3.67 -2.18 4.03
CA ALA A 140 2.69 -3.22 3.77
C ALA A 140 3.30 -4.39 2.99
N LEU A 141 4.12 -4.11 1.98
CA LEU A 141 4.84 -5.15 1.23
C LEU A 141 5.72 -6.00 2.15
N ALA A 142 6.45 -5.34 3.05
CA ALA A 142 7.31 -6.05 4.00
C ALA A 142 6.50 -7.00 4.88
N ASP A 143 5.34 -6.53 5.36
CA ASP A 143 4.48 -7.36 6.19
C ASP A 143 3.86 -8.53 5.43
N LEU A 144 3.53 -8.32 4.16
CA LEU A 144 2.97 -9.38 3.33
C LEU A 144 4.01 -10.40 2.89
N ALA A 145 5.28 -10.03 2.87
CA ALA A 145 6.36 -10.94 2.49
C ALA A 145 6.65 -11.99 3.55
N GLU A 146 6.22 -11.76 4.78
CA GLU A 146 6.38 -12.72 5.85
C GLU A 146 5.32 -13.83 5.73
#